data_a8023051b868d973fcf12f3584b9a862
#
_entry.id   a8023051b868d973fcf12f3584b9a862
#
_cell.length_a   1.000
_cell.length_b   1.000
_cell.length_c   1.000
_cell.angle_alpha   90.00
_cell.angle_beta   90.00
_cell.angle_gamma   90.00
#
_symmetry.space_group_name_H-M   'P 1'
#
loop_
_entity.id
_entity.type
_entity.pdbx_description
1 polymer ?
#
loop_
_entity_poly.entity_id
_entity_poly.type
_entity_poly.pdbx_seq_one_letter_code
_entity_poly.pdbx_strand_id
1 'polypeptide(L)'
;EWGNTALTPSIFRMPINFNQENELFDLLEDFDIAKGRDLSNLDKAAEAQHYMAFSRLLDITFNVLPAIYFACENDFEHNARLYIFSFPEHYSPHSGYLREYFDLVLDETKPTFYKNFKVITHSFSNERIKSQSGGFILFPSREYYAIPDLYYEVITINKGEKKIILNELEKFFNISNATIYPEKDKRRDYITKRIKKNGTICKKNNVETEVDSFLQMASLEAQITISECITLDKRVVASIIGNKLREFRKCEADLICFIKHYAEDERKAEELIISCKQRYRILKYNLL
;
A
#
# COMPACT_ATOMS: atom_id res chain seq x y z
N GLU A 1 -13.74 -15.78 14.12
CA GLU A 1 -15.15 -15.69 13.65
C GLU A 1 -15.45 -14.56 12.64
N TRP A 2 -14.44 -13.97 12.03
CA TRP A 2 -14.62 -12.98 10.93
C TRP A 2 -14.92 -13.65 9.56
N GLY A 3 -15.04 -14.97 9.52
CA GLY A 3 -15.05 -15.75 8.28
C GLY A 3 -16.26 -15.53 7.36
N ASN A 4 -17.43 -15.17 7.88
CA ASN A 4 -18.67 -15.08 7.10
C ASN A 4 -19.16 -13.66 6.78
N THR A 5 -18.54 -12.61 7.32
CA THR A 5 -18.98 -11.22 7.14
C THR A 5 -18.11 -10.42 6.16
N ALA A 6 -16.99 -10.99 5.70
CA ALA A 6 -16.01 -10.28 4.87
C ALA A 6 -16.59 -9.73 3.55
N LEU A 7 -17.52 -10.47 2.92
CA LEU A 7 -18.18 -10.07 1.67
C LEU A 7 -19.60 -9.54 1.89
N THR A 8 -19.94 -9.12 3.10
CA THR A 8 -21.28 -8.61 3.41
C THR A 8 -21.24 -7.09 3.47
N PRO A 9 -21.95 -6.36 2.61
CA PRO A 9 -22.09 -4.91 2.73
C PRO A 9 -22.67 -4.48 4.07
N SER A 10 -22.34 -3.29 4.52
CA SER A 10 -22.66 -2.80 5.86
C SER A 10 -24.16 -2.73 6.16
N ILE A 11 -24.96 -2.41 5.16
CA ILE A 11 -26.43 -2.36 5.31
C ILE A 11 -27.02 -3.70 5.79
N PHE A 12 -26.43 -4.82 5.38
CA PHE A 12 -26.92 -6.15 5.75
C PHE A 12 -26.36 -6.66 7.09
N ARG A 13 -25.46 -5.89 7.73
CA ARG A 13 -24.90 -6.24 9.05
C ARG A 13 -25.68 -5.61 10.21
N MET A 14 -26.51 -4.63 9.91
CA MET A 14 -27.30 -3.90 10.90
C MET A 14 -28.78 -4.28 10.80
N PRO A 15 -29.54 -4.26 11.89
CA PRO A 15 -30.99 -4.51 11.88
C PRO A 15 -31.73 -3.26 11.37
N ILE A 16 -31.48 -2.85 10.14
CA ILE A 16 -32.05 -1.64 9.54
C ILE A 16 -32.99 -2.02 8.42
N ASN A 17 -34.14 -1.35 8.35
CA ASN A 17 -35.12 -1.48 7.27
C ASN A 17 -34.65 -0.71 6.02
N PHE A 18 -34.97 -1.20 4.84
CA PHE A 18 -34.66 -0.54 3.57
C PHE A 18 -35.24 0.88 3.43
N ASN A 19 -36.34 1.18 4.10
CA ASN A 19 -36.89 2.53 4.15
C ASN A 19 -35.89 3.55 4.71
N GLN A 20 -34.99 3.10 5.58
CA GLN A 20 -33.93 3.94 6.16
C GLN A 20 -32.77 4.24 5.18
N GLU A 21 -32.66 3.49 4.07
CA GLU A 21 -31.67 3.82 3.04
C GLU A 21 -32.11 5.08 2.26
N ASN A 22 -33.38 5.23 1.96
CA ASN A 22 -33.93 6.45 1.36
C ASN A 22 -33.82 7.64 2.32
N GLU A 23 -34.18 7.46 3.59
CA GLU A 23 -34.02 8.47 4.64
C GLU A 23 -32.56 8.89 4.82
N LEU A 24 -31.62 7.93 4.71
CA LEU A 24 -30.20 8.24 4.75
C LEU A 24 -29.79 9.18 3.60
N PHE A 25 -30.31 8.97 2.40
CA PHE A 25 -29.97 9.82 1.26
C PHE A 25 -30.50 11.25 1.44
N ASP A 26 -31.68 11.42 1.99
CA ASP A 26 -32.22 12.73 2.36
C ASP A 26 -31.35 13.41 3.42
N LEU A 27 -30.95 12.68 4.47
CA LEU A 27 -30.07 13.20 5.51
C LEU A 27 -28.66 13.57 4.98
N LEU A 28 -28.13 12.84 4.01
CA LEU A 28 -26.83 13.18 3.39
C LEU A 28 -26.90 14.52 2.63
N GLU A 29 -28.05 14.83 2.03
CA GLU A 29 -28.30 16.16 1.41
C GLU A 29 -28.50 17.24 2.48
N ASP A 30 -29.32 16.99 3.49
CA ASP A 30 -29.62 17.95 4.56
C ASP A 30 -28.35 18.41 5.32
N PHE A 31 -27.41 17.48 5.51
CA PHE A 31 -26.15 17.75 6.20
C PHE A 31 -24.99 18.15 5.25
N ASP A 32 -25.28 18.43 3.96
CA ASP A 32 -24.30 18.86 2.96
C ASP A 32 -23.09 17.89 2.82
N ILE A 33 -23.29 16.60 3.07
CA ILE A 33 -22.31 15.55 2.91
C ILE A 33 -22.24 15.13 1.45
N ALA A 34 -23.39 14.88 0.83
CA ALA A 34 -23.50 14.64 -0.60
C ALA A 34 -23.65 16.00 -1.34
N LYS A 35 -22.54 16.55 -1.85
CA LYS A 35 -22.48 17.87 -2.46
C LYS A 35 -22.72 17.80 -3.97
N GLY A 36 -23.80 18.41 -4.44
CA GLY A 36 -24.08 18.62 -5.87
C GLY A 36 -25.57 18.61 -6.17
N ARG A 37 -26.03 19.59 -6.94
CA ARG A 37 -27.46 19.76 -7.25
C ARG A 37 -28.10 18.63 -8.09
N ASP A 38 -27.27 17.73 -8.68
CA ASP A 38 -27.72 16.69 -9.59
C ASP A 38 -27.11 15.31 -9.28
N LEU A 39 -26.86 15.01 -7.98
CA LEU A 39 -26.37 13.69 -7.59
C LEU A 39 -27.46 12.65 -7.76
N SER A 40 -27.15 11.58 -8.49
CA SER A 40 -28.00 10.40 -8.56
C SER A 40 -27.99 9.65 -7.21
N ASN A 41 -29.01 8.82 -6.96
CA ASN A 41 -29.05 7.97 -5.78
C ASN A 41 -27.81 7.04 -5.67
N LEU A 42 -27.27 6.61 -6.81
CA LEU A 42 -26.02 5.85 -6.84
C LEU A 42 -24.82 6.69 -6.35
N ASP A 43 -24.73 7.96 -6.73
CA ASP A 43 -23.68 8.86 -6.27
C ASP A 43 -23.80 9.08 -4.75
N LYS A 44 -25.03 9.26 -4.23
CA LYS A 44 -25.31 9.36 -2.79
C LYS A 44 -24.91 8.08 -2.04
N ALA A 45 -25.21 6.90 -2.60
CA ALA A 45 -24.81 5.62 -2.00
C ALA A 45 -23.29 5.46 -1.93
N ALA A 46 -22.56 5.93 -2.96
CA ALA A 46 -21.09 5.93 -2.94
C ALA A 46 -20.52 6.89 -1.89
N GLU A 47 -21.12 8.08 -1.73
CA GLU A 47 -20.74 9.01 -0.65
C GLU A 47 -21.09 8.44 0.74
N ALA A 48 -22.27 7.82 0.90
CA ALA A 48 -22.65 7.15 2.13
C ALA A 48 -21.65 6.06 2.52
N GLN A 49 -21.22 5.23 1.56
CA GLN A 49 -20.20 4.20 1.77
C GLN A 49 -18.89 4.84 2.24
N HIS A 50 -18.51 5.95 1.64
CA HIS A 50 -17.25 6.61 1.90
C HIS A 50 -17.16 7.27 3.28
N TYR A 51 -18.24 7.96 3.70
CA TYR A 51 -18.25 8.73 4.96
C TYR A 51 -18.83 7.97 6.14
N MET A 52 -19.83 7.13 5.91
CA MET A 52 -20.62 6.50 6.96
C MET A 52 -20.42 4.97 7.05
N ALA A 53 -19.74 4.38 6.08
CA ALA A 53 -19.60 2.93 5.91
C ALA A 53 -20.97 2.20 6.02
N PHE A 54 -22.02 2.82 5.50
CA PHE A 54 -23.39 2.33 5.54
C PHE A 54 -23.97 2.32 4.12
N SER A 55 -23.93 1.17 3.46
CA SER A 55 -24.34 1.06 2.06
C SER A 55 -24.54 -0.40 1.67
N ARG A 56 -25.28 -0.62 0.55
CA ARG A 56 -25.35 -1.89 -0.18
C ARG A 56 -24.18 -2.12 -1.14
N LEU A 57 -23.24 -1.19 -1.18
CA LEU A 57 -22.02 -1.28 -1.96
C LEU A 57 -20.93 -1.99 -1.15
N LEU A 58 -20.28 -2.96 -1.75
CA LEU A 58 -19.08 -3.59 -1.20
C LEU A 58 -17.86 -2.98 -1.86
N ASP A 59 -16.95 -2.43 -1.07
CA ASP A 59 -15.69 -1.87 -1.58
C ASP A 59 -14.82 -2.95 -2.22
N ILE A 60 -14.32 -2.64 -3.40
CA ILE A 60 -13.30 -3.42 -4.11
C ILE A 60 -12.22 -2.48 -4.65
N THR A 61 -11.13 -3.06 -5.11
CA THR A 61 -10.09 -2.31 -5.84
C THR A 61 -9.72 -3.03 -7.13
N PHE A 62 -9.39 -2.26 -8.16
CA PHE A 62 -8.87 -2.76 -9.44
C PHE A 62 -7.34 -2.82 -9.47
N ASN A 63 -6.68 -2.62 -8.32
CA ASN A 63 -5.24 -2.70 -8.19
C ASN A 63 -4.84 -3.65 -7.06
N VAL A 64 -4.05 -4.65 -7.40
CA VAL A 64 -3.63 -5.69 -6.46
C VAL A 64 -2.82 -5.15 -5.27
N LEU A 65 -2.03 -4.09 -5.47
CA LEU A 65 -1.19 -3.55 -4.39
C LEU A 65 -2.00 -2.91 -3.26
N PRO A 66 -2.98 -2.02 -3.51
CA PRO A 66 -3.93 -1.59 -2.48
C PRO A 66 -4.70 -2.75 -1.86
N ALA A 67 -5.11 -3.78 -2.63
CA ALA A 67 -5.83 -4.92 -2.08
C ALA A 67 -4.98 -5.67 -1.05
N ILE A 68 -3.71 -5.94 -1.35
CA ILE A 68 -2.77 -6.57 -0.43
C ILE A 68 -2.52 -5.66 0.79
N TYR A 69 -2.40 -4.35 0.58
CA TYR A 69 -2.25 -3.40 1.67
C TYR A 69 -3.42 -3.50 2.65
N PHE A 70 -4.67 -3.42 2.18
CA PHE A 70 -5.88 -3.54 3.02
C PHE A 70 -5.97 -4.87 3.76
N ALA A 71 -5.58 -5.97 3.10
CA ALA A 71 -5.54 -7.29 3.72
C ALA A 71 -4.53 -7.36 4.88
N CYS A 72 -3.45 -6.55 4.84
CA CYS A 72 -2.34 -6.60 5.79
C CYS A 72 -2.37 -5.49 6.86
N GLU A 73 -3.06 -4.36 6.63
CA GLU A 73 -2.92 -3.14 7.46
C GLU A 73 -3.42 -3.28 8.90
N ASN A 74 -4.31 -4.23 9.15
CA ASN A 74 -4.97 -4.43 10.44
C ASN A 74 -4.91 -5.90 10.87
N ASP A 75 -5.33 -6.14 12.15
CA ASP A 75 -5.52 -7.47 12.72
C ASP A 75 -4.33 -8.43 12.50
N PHE A 76 -3.21 -8.09 13.11
CA PHE A 76 -1.97 -8.88 13.00
C PHE A 76 -2.02 -10.24 13.72
N GLU A 77 -3.09 -10.53 14.43
CA GLU A 77 -3.26 -11.80 15.15
C GLU A 77 -3.93 -12.89 14.30
N HIS A 78 -4.58 -12.52 13.20
CA HIS A 78 -5.27 -13.45 12.31
C HIS A 78 -4.72 -13.38 10.88
N ASN A 79 -4.88 -14.50 10.15
CA ASN A 79 -4.60 -14.54 8.71
C ASN A 79 -5.57 -13.62 7.96
N ALA A 80 -5.12 -13.04 6.87
CA ALA A 80 -5.97 -12.27 5.97
C ALA A 80 -6.42 -13.11 4.78
N ARG A 81 -7.51 -12.70 4.14
CA ARG A 81 -8.02 -13.27 2.89
C ARG A 81 -8.08 -12.19 1.83
N LEU A 82 -7.50 -12.48 0.69
CA LEU A 82 -7.58 -11.67 -0.52
C LEU A 82 -8.56 -12.36 -1.47
N TYR A 83 -9.63 -11.67 -1.84
CA TYR A 83 -10.64 -12.15 -2.76
C TYR A 83 -10.38 -11.57 -4.15
N ILE A 84 -10.25 -12.42 -5.15
CA ILE A 84 -10.04 -12.04 -6.55
C ILE A 84 -11.34 -12.34 -7.29
N PHE A 85 -12.06 -11.29 -7.68
CA PHE A 85 -13.35 -11.42 -8.34
C PHE A 85 -13.21 -11.51 -9.86
N SER A 86 -14.04 -12.36 -10.47
CA SER A 86 -14.17 -12.51 -11.92
C SER A 86 -15.64 -12.34 -12.34
N PHE A 87 -16.02 -11.11 -12.64
CA PHE A 87 -17.35 -10.79 -13.17
C PHE A 87 -17.29 -10.52 -14.66
N PRO A 88 -18.34 -10.90 -15.44
CA PRO A 88 -18.32 -10.77 -16.90
C PRO A 88 -18.36 -9.31 -17.37
N GLU A 89 -18.95 -8.40 -16.59
CA GLU A 89 -19.16 -7.00 -16.98
C GLU A 89 -18.86 -6.02 -15.85
N HIS A 90 -18.32 -4.87 -16.23
CA HIS A 90 -18.06 -3.74 -15.36
C HIS A 90 -18.79 -2.50 -15.90
N TYR A 91 -19.37 -1.70 -15.01
CA TYR A 91 -20.18 -0.54 -15.37
C TYR A 91 -19.53 0.75 -14.88
N SER A 92 -19.57 1.78 -15.70
CA SER A 92 -19.21 3.13 -15.26
C SER A 92 -20.24 3.64 -14.24
N PRO A 93 -19.83 4.32 -13.17
CA PRO A 93 -20.77 4.96 -12.23
C PRO A 93 -21.65 6.03 -12.90
N HIS A 94 -21.24 6.54 -14.06
CA HIS A 94 -22.00 7.53 -14.84
C HIS A 94 -22.90 6.91 -15.91
N SER A 95 -23.00 5.57 -15.98
CA SER A 95 -23.90 4.88 -16.89
C SER A 95 -25.36 5.19 -16.54
N GLY A 96 -26.14 5.69 -17.51
CA GLY A 96 -27.58 5.89 -17.34
C GLY A 96 -28.30 4.60 -16.95
N TYR A 97 -27.97 3.49 -17.60
CA TYR A 97 -28.50 2.17 -17.26
C TYR A 97 -28.25 1.80 -15.78
N LEU A 98 -27.05 2.04 -15.27
CA LEU A 98 -26.72 1.68 -13.89
C LEU A 98 -27.46 2.55 -12.87
N ARG A 99 -27.63 3.85 -13.17
CA ARG A 99 -28.42 4.78 -12.34
C ARG A 99 -29.88 4.38 -12.29
N GLU A 100 -30.49 4.13 -13.44
CA GLU A 100 -31.88 3.63 -13.52
C GLU A 100 -32.04 2.29 -12.82
N TYR A 101 -31.03 1.39 -12.94
CA TYR A 101 -31.05 0.11 -12.24
C TYR A 101 -30.96 0.29 -10.72
N PHE A 102 -30.15 1.26 -10.24
CA PHE A 102 -30.05 1.54 -8.82
C PHE A 102 -31.35 2.13 -8.27
N ASP A 103 -32.00 3.03 -9.01
CA ASP A 103 -33.33 3.56 -8.65
C ASP A 103 -34.39 2.46 -8.61
N LEU A 104 -34.32 1.49 -9.52
CA LEU A 104 -35.18 0.29 -9.50
C LEU A 104 -34.94 -0.55 -8.23
N VAL A 105 -33.69 -0.67 -7.77
CA VAL A 105 -33.34 -1.41 -6.55
C VAL A 105 -33.93 -0.72 -5.30
N LEU A 106 -34.02 0.60 -5.30
CA LEU A 106 -34.60 1.39 -4.22
C LEU A 106 -36.15 1.39 -4.24
N ASP A 107 -36.76 1.10 -5.38
CA ASP A 107 -38.22 1.07 -5.53
C ASP A 107 -38.79 -0.23 -4.93
N GLU A 108 -39.41 -0.11 -3.77
CA GLU A 108 -40.00 -1.23 -3.06
C GLU A 108 -41.11 -1.96 -3.79
N THR A 109 -41.74 -1.28 -4.76
CA THR A 109 -42.84 -1.83 -5.52
C THR A 109 -42.41 -2.76 -6.65
N LYS A 110 -41.12 -2.75 -7.01
CA LYS A 110 -40.57 -3.51 -8.12
C LYS A 110 -39.71 -4.68 -7.67
N PRO A 111 -39.88 -5.86 -8.29
CA PRO A 111 -39.01 -7.00 -7.99
C PRO A 111 -37.61 -6.80 -8.56
N THR A 112 -36.60 -7.12 -7.77
CA THR A 112 -35.21 -7.17 -8.24
C THR A 112 -34.71 -8.61 -8.28
N PHE A 113 -33.79 -8.90 -9.22
CA PHE A 113 -33.18 -10.22 -9.30
C PHE A 113 -31.96 -10.26 -8.36
N TYR A 114 -32.05 -11.00 -7.27
CA TYR A 114 -31.09 -11.00 -6.17
C TYR A 114 -29.66 -11.41 -6.55
N LYS A 115 -29.48 -12.17 -7.65
CA LYS A 115 -28.15 -12.57 -8.16
C LYS A 115 -27.54 -11.59 -9.15
N ASN A 116 -28.24 -10.51 -9.49
CA ASN A 116 -27.81 -9.57 -10.51
C ASN A 116 -26.84 -8.51 -9.92
N PHE A 117 -25.76 -8.97 -9.33
CA PHE A 117 -24.68 -8.11 -8.84
C PHE A 117 -24.12 -7.25 -9.98
N LYS A 118 -23.78 -6.01 -9.70
CA LYS A 118 -23.16 -5.10 -10.66
C LYS A 118 -21.82 -4.64 -10.13
N VAL A 119 -20.76 -4.84 -10.92
CA VAL A 119 -19.45 -4.27 -10.63
C VAL A 119 -19.37 -2.87 -11.19
N ILE A 120 -19.08 -1.92 -10.33
CA ILE A 120 -19.01 -0.49 -10.64
C ILE A 120 -17.54 -0.08 -10.62
N THR A 121 -17.08 0.49 -11.73
CA THR A 121 -15.71 1.00 -11.81
C THR A 121 -15.56 2.30 -11.02
N HIS A 122 -14.32 2.70 -10.78
CA HIS A 122 -14.04 3.93 -10.04
C HIS A 122 -14.37 5.19 -10.85
N SER A 123 -14.76 6.23 -10.13
CA SER A 123 -14.79 7.61 -10.63
C SER A 123 -13.55 8.35 -10.12
N PHE A 124 -12.92 9.15 -10.96
CA PHE A 124 -11.80 10.01 -10.57
C PHE A 124 -12.23 11.29 -9.81
N SER A 125 -13.50 11.42 -9.49
CA SER A 125 -14.05 12.58 -8.76
C SER A 125 -13.65 12.63 -7.29
N ASN A 126 -13.36 11.46 -6.69
CA ASN A 126 -12.97 11.35 -5.28
C ASN A 126 -11.50 10.91 -5.17
N GLU A 127 -10.67 11.72 -4.48
CA GLU A 127 -9.24 11.47 -4.33
C GLU A 127 -8.93 10.14 -3.60
N ARG A 128 -9.80 9.70 -2.71
CA ARG A 128 -9.63 8.43 -2.02
C ARG A 128 -9.89 7.24 -2.95
N ILE A 129 -11.01 7.27 -3.68
CA ILE A 129 -11.33 6.24 -4.68
C ILE A 129 -10.20 6.15 -5.72
N LYS A 130 -9.68 7.31 -6.16
CA LYS A 130 -8.56 7.40 -7.09
C LYS A 130 -7.28 6.77 -6.53
N SER A 131 -6.87 7.13 -5.32
CA SER A 131 -5.63 6.61 -4.71
C SER A 131 -5.68 5.11 -4.43
N GLN A 132 -6.87 4.59 -4.17
CA GLN A 132 -7.12 3.18 -3.92
C GLN A 132 -7.43 2.39 -5.19
N SER A 133 -7.59 3.04 -6.36
CA SER A 133 -8.17 2.43 -7.57
C SER A 133 -9.48 1.70 -7.26
N GLY A 134 -10.27 2.33 -6.40
CA GLY A 134 -11.45 1.74 -5.78
C GLY A 134 -12.63 1.58 -6.73
N GLY A 135 -13.51 0.67 -6.43
CA GLY A 135 -14.80 0.48 -7.08
C GLY A 135 -15.73 -0.26 -6.14
N PHE A 136 -16.87 -0.71 -6.66
CA PHE A 136 -17.88 -1.31 -5.82
C PHE A 136 -18.52 -2.54 -6.47
N ILE A 137 -19.00 -3.47 -5.64
CA ILE A 137 -19.99 -4.47 -6.04
C ILE A 137 -21.32 -4.06 -5.44
N LEU A 138 -22.30 -3.79 -6.28
CA LEU A 138 -23.68 -3.47 -5.90
C LEU A 138 -24.46 -4.75 -5.61
N PHE A 139 -25.07 -4.83 -4.43
CA PHE A 139 -25.97 -5.89 -4.01
C PHE A 139 -27.42 -5.46 -4.25
N PRO A 140 -28.13 -6.13 -5.18
CA PRO A 140 -29.44 -5.66 -5.67
C PRO A 140 -30.61 -6.06 -4.79
N SER A 141 -30.41 -6.96 -3.83
CA SER A 141 -31.48 -7.53 -3.04
C SER A 141 -31.79 -6.74 -1.77
N ARG A 142 -32.97 -6.93 -1.22
CA ARG A 142 -33.38 -6.43 0.09
C ARG A 142 -32.84 -7.30 1.23
N GLU A 143 -32.62 -8.58 0.95
CA GLU A 143 -31.99 -9.52 1.87
C GLU A 143 -30.57 -9.80 1.41
N TYR A 144 -29.70 -10.17 2.34
CA TYR A 144 -28.35 -10.57 1.99
C TYR A 144 -28.35 -11.89 1.25
N TYR A 145 -27.75 -11.88 0.07
CA TYR A 145 -27.38 -13.08 -0.67
C TYR A 145 -25.88 -13.07 -0.92
N ALA A 146 -25.21 -14.16 -0.56
CA ALA A 146 -23.77 -14.28 -0.77
C ALA A 146 -23.43 -14.28 -2.27
N ILE A 147 -22.30 -13.66 -2.62
CA ILE A 147 -21.73 -13.79 -3.97
C ILE A 147 -21.35 -15.28 -4.14
N PRO A 148 -21.80 -15.93 -5.23
CA PRO A 148 -21.47 -17.32 -5.50
C PRO A 148 -19.95 -17.53 -5.66
N ASP A 149 -19.43 -18.64 -5.13
CA ASP A 149 -18.00 -18.98 -5.13
C ASP A 149 -17.38 -19.00 -6.53
N LEU A 150 -18.19 -19.31 -7.56
CA LEU A 150 -17.75 -19.30 -8.95
C LEU A 150 -17.28 -17.91 -9.46
N TYR A 151 -17.62 -16.83 -8.75
CA TYR A 151 -17.22 -15.47 -9.13
C TYR A 151 -15.96 -14.99 -8.45
N TYR A 152 -15.33 -15.78 -7.56
CA TYR A 152 -14.10 -15.35 -6.92
C TYR A 152 -13.17 -16.51 -6.53
N GLU A 153 -11.90 -16.18 -6.45
CA GLU A 153 -10.86 -17.01 -5.84
C GLU A 153 -10.37 -16.36 -4.54
N VAL A 154 -9.84 -17.17 -3.62
CA VAL A 154 -9.35 -16.70 -2.31
C VAL A 154 -7.89 -17.05 -2.13
N ILE A 155 -7.08 -16.04 -1.84
CA ILE A 155 -5.68 -16.20 -1.43
C ILE A 155 -5.60 -15.89 0.07
N THR A 156 -4.99 -16.80 0.84
CA THR A 156 -4.74 -16.58 2.27
C THR A 156 -3.35 -16.00 2.48
N ILE A 157 -3.28 -14.89 3.22
CA ILE A 157 -2.03 -14.27 3.67
C ILE A 157 -1.84 -14.61 5.14
N ASN A 158 -0.71 -15.22 5.48
CA ASN A 158 -0.41 -15.60 6.86
C ASN A 158 -0.15 -14.36 7.72
N LYS A 159 -0.63 -14.38 8.97
CA LYS A 159 -0.46 -13.28 9.91
C LYS A 159 0.99 -12.87 10.13
N GLY A 160 1.91 -13.84 10.14
CA GLY A 160 3.35 -13.59 10.31
C GLY A 160 4.00 -12.82 9.16
N GLU A 161 3.40 -12.84 7.97
CA GLU A 161 3.92 -12.20 6.76
C GLU A 161 3.41 -10.76 6.60
N LYS A 162 2.29 -10.39 7.23
CA LYS A 162 1.64 -9.10 7.04
C LYS A 162 2.57 -7.90 7.24
N LYS A 163 3.38 -7.90 8.30
CA LYS A 163 4.31 -6.77 8.59
C LYS A 163 5.44 -6.69 7.56
N ILE A 164 5.91 -7.82 7.07
CA ILE A 164 6.94 -7.90 6.02
C ILE A 164 6.37 -7.33 4.73
N ILE A 165 5.20 -7.80 4.33
CA ILE A 165 4.49 -7.34 3.12
C ILE A 165 4.25 -5.83 3.17
N LEU A 166 3.75 -5.27 4.28
CA LEU A 166 3.54 -3.83 4.43
C LEU A 166 4.83 -3.03 4.27
N ASN A 167 5.95 -3.52 4.83
CA ASN A 167 7.25 -2.87 4.68
C ASN A 167 7.76 -2.92 3.24
N GLU A 168 7.56 -4.02 2.53
CA GLU A 168 7.92 -4.16 1.12
C GLU A 168 7.05 -3.29 0.22
N LEU A 169 5.73 -3.23 0.48
CA LEU A 169 4.81 -2.34 -0.23
C LEU A 169 5.23 -0.88 -0.08
N GLU A 170 5.61 -0.45 1.12
CA GLU A 170 6.10 0.91 1.35
C GLU A 170 7.44 1.15 0.63
N LYS A 171 8.39 0.23 0.77
CA LYS A 171 9.77 0.41 0.30
C LYS A 171 9.91 0.37 -1.21
N PHE A 172 9.24 -0.59 -1.87
CA PHE A 172 9.42 -0.85 -3.30
C PHE A 172 8.33 -0.25 -4.18
N PHE A 173 7.12 -0.05 -3.64
CA PHE A 173 5.97 0.38 -4.40
C PHE A 173 5.38 1.72 -3.93
N ASN A 174 5.95 2.31 -2.86
CA ASN A 174 5.42 3.53 -2.26
C ASN A 174 3.93 3.43 -1.84
N ILE A 175 3.49 2.21 -1.47
CA ILE A 175 2.16 1.95 -0.96
C ILE A 175 2.20 1.99 0.57
N SER A 176 1.60 3.02 1.14
CA SER A 176 1.59 3.27 2.58
C SER A 176 0.28 3.92 3.01
N ASN A 177 0.09 4.06 4.30
CA ASN A 177 -1.07 4.79 4.84
C ASN A 177 -1.22 6.20 4.24
N ALA A 178 -0.12 6.90 3.97
CA ALA A 178 -0.15 8.26 3.42
C ALA A 178 -0.52 8.33 1.93
N THR A 179 -0.28 7.25 1.18
CA THR A 179 -0.59 7.19 -0.26
C THR A 179 -1.97 6.60 -0.51
N ILE A 180 -2.40 5.66 0.33
CA ILE A 180 -3.72 5.01 0.25
C ILE A 180 -4.83 5.92 0.80
N TYR A 181 -4.52 6.70 1.86
CA TYR A 181 -5.46 7.61 2.50
C TYR A 181 -5.00 9.06 2.27
N PRO A 182 -5.61 9.78 1.30
CA PRO A 182 -5.18 11.12 0.91
C PRO A 182 -5.52 12.21 1.93
N GLU A 183 -6.26 11.89 2.99
CA GLU A 183 -6.69 12.83 4.02
C GLU A 183 -5.47 13.39 4.78
N LYS A 184 -5.51 14.71 5.06
CA LYS A 184 -4.41 15.44 5.70
C LYS A 184 -3.99 14.86 7.06
N ASP A 185 -4.96 14.37 7.83
CA ASP A 185 -4.69 13.78 9.15
C ASP A 185 -3.90 12.47 9.04
N LYS A 186 -4.25 11.62 8.09
CA LYS A 186 -3.53 10.37 7.83
C LYS A 186 -2.11 10.62 7.34
N ARG A 187 -1.93 11.62 6.45
CA ARG A 187 -0.60 12.06 6.00
C ARG A 187 0.23 12.63 7.14
N ARG A 188 -0.36 13.45 8.02
CA ARG A 188 0.31 13.97 9.22
C ARG A 188 0.78 12.85 10.14
N ASP A 189 -0.07 11.85 10.39
CA ASP A 189 0.26 10.71 11.24
C ASP A 189 1.40 9.88 10.65
N TYR A 190 1.40 9.67 9.33
CA TYR A 190 2.49 9.01 8.62
C TYR A 190 3.80 9.79 8.77
N ILE A 191 3.81 11.09 8.51
CA ILE A 191 4.99 11.95 8.66
C ILE A 191 5.52 11.88 10.09
N THR A 192 4.63 11.97 11.08
CA THR A 192 5.01 11.91 12.50
C THR A 192 5.63 10.55 12.86
N LYS A 193 5.06 9.43 12.39
CA LYS A 193 5.63 8.09 12.59
C LYS A 193 6.99 7.96 11.92
N ARG A 194 7.13 8.46 10.70
CA ARG A 194 8.39 8.40 9.95
C ARG A 194 9.50 9.21 10.63
N ILE A 195 9.22 10.41 11.10
CA ILE A 195 10.17 11.24 11.85
C ILE A 195 10.59 10.54 13.16
N LYS A 196 9.65 9.94 13.89
CA LYS A 196 9.96 9.19 15.12
C LYS A 196 10.79 7.95 14.84
N LYS A 197 10.50 7.20 13.76
CA LYS A 197 11.25 6.00 13.33
C LYS A 197 12.67 6.35 12.88
N ASN A 198 12.79 7.49 12.21
CA ASN A 198 14.04 7.97 11.61
C ASN A 198 14.71 9.06 12.45
N GLY A 199 14.42 9.17 13.73
CA GLY A 199 14.93 10.22 14.62
C GLY A 199 16.45 10.41 14.64
N THR A 200 17.19 9.60 13.90
CA THR A 200 18.63 9.72 13.63
C THR A 200 18.95 10.28 12.21
N ILE A 201 17.97 10.37 11.31
CA ILE A 201 18.22 10.71 9.88
C ILE A 201 18.21 12.23 9.62
N CYS A 202 17.73 13.03 10.55
CA CYS A 202 17.80 14.50 10.44
C CYS A 202 19.07 15.09 11.06
N LYS A 203 20.15 14.34 11.18
CA LYS A 203 21.45 14.96 11.25
C LYS A 203 21.71 15.61 9.89
N LYS A 204 22.02 16.91 9.86
CA LYS A 204 22.55 17.59 8.69
C LYS A 204 23.57 16.68 8.06
N ASN A 205 23.61 16.62 6.72
CA ASN A 205 24.67 15.92 5.98
C ASN A 205 26.02 16.32 6.57
N ASN A 206 26.50 15.47 7.43
CA ASN A 206 27.84 15.66 7.96
C ASN A 206 28.74 14.60 7.33
N VAL A 207 30.02 14.82 7.40
CA VAL A 207 31.04 13.95 6.83
C VAL A 207 30.89 12.50 7.35
N GLU A 208 30.50 12.33 8.61
CA GLU A 208 30.26 11.01 9.22
C GLU A 208 29.11 10.26 8.52
N THR A 209 28.01 10.95 8.22
CA THR A 209 26.85 10.33 7.54
C THR A 209 27.20 9.89 6.13
N GLU A 210 27.95 10.71 5.39
CA GLU A 210 28.44 10.36 4.05
C GLU A 210 29.42 9.18 4.09
N VAL A 211 30.36 9.18 5.02
CA VAL A 211 31.31 8.07 5.22
C VAL A 211 30.58 6.78 5.53
N ASP A 212 29.61 6.80 6.45
CA ASP A 212 28.82 5.63 6.80
C ASP A 212 27.98 5.12 5.62
N SER A 213 27.40 6.02 4.84
CA SER A 213 26.64 5.66 3.63
C SER A 213 27.54 4.97 2.60
N PHE A 214 28.71 5.54 2.31
CA PHE A 214 29.68 4.92 1.39
C PHE A 214 30.16 3.55 1.85
N LEU A 215 30.42 3.40 3.15
CA LEU A 215 30.86 2.12 3.71
C LEU A 215 29.73 1.06 3.70
N GLN A 216 28.48 1.46 3.88
CA GLN A 216 27.33 0.55 3.70
C GLN A 216 27.20 0.08 2.26
N MET A 217 27.34 0.99 1.29
CA MET A 217 27.34 0.65 -0.14
C MET A 217 28.47 -0.33 -0.48
N ALA A 218 29.71 -0.04 -0.04
CA ALA A 218 30.84 -0.94 -0.24
C ALA A 218 30.63 -2.33 0.37
N SER A 219 29.98 -2.39 1.54
CA SER A 219 29.62 -3.67 2.20
C SER A 219 28.62 -4.46 1.36
N LEU A 220 27.60 -3.80 0.83
CA LEU A 220 26.59 -4.43 -0.06
C LEU A 220 27.26 -4.95 -1.34
N GLU A 221 28.11 -4.14 -1.96
CA GLU A 221 28.85 -4.54 -3.18
C GLU A 221 29.76 -5.76 -2.92
N ALA A 222 30.43 -5.83 -1.75
CA ALA A 222 31.21 -7.00 -1.38
C ALA A 222 30.34 -8.25 -1.27
N GLN A 223 29.17 -8.16 -0.62
CA GLN A 223 28.23 -9.27 -0.47
C GLN A 223 27.69 -9.75 -1.82
N ILE A 224 27.33 -8.83 -2.71
CA ILE A 224 26.88 -9.16 -4.08
C ILE A 224 27.99 -9.87 -4.82
N THR A 225 29.22 -9.32 -4.81
CA THR A 225 30.38 -9.92 -5.48
C THR A 225 30.64 -11.35 -4.97
N ILE A 226 30.57 -11.58 -3.66
CA ILE A 226 30.73 -12.92 -3.07
C ILE A 226 29.64 -13.86 -3.57
N SER A 227 28.38 -13.43 -3.57
CA SER A 227 27.25 -14.27 -4.00
C SER A 227 27.34 -14.63 -5.48
N GLU A 228 27.77 -13.72 -6.35
CA GLU A 228 27.99 -13.98 -7.77
C GLU A 228 29.13 -14.98 -7.99
N CYS A 229 30.14 -14.98 -7.13
CA CYS A 229 31.29 -15.89 -7.27
C CYS A 229 30.99 -17.35 -6.88
N ILE A 230 29.91 -17.65 -6.18
CA ILE A 230 29.61 -19.00 -5.65
C ILE A 230 29.50 -20.07 -6.76
N THR A 231 29.00 -19.70 -7.94
CA THR A 231 28.72 -20.63 -9.05
C THR A 231 29.76 -20.57 -10.17
N LEU A 232 30.80 -19.76 -10.02
CA LEU A 232 31.75 -19.48 -11.10
C LEU A 232 33.04 -20.31 -10.99
N ASP A 233 33.75 -20.46 -12.15
CA ASP A 233 35.07 -21.09 -12.22
C ASP A 233 36.11 -20.29 -11.43
N LYS A 234 37.05 -20.97 -10.74
CA LYS A 234 38.08 -20.36 -9.90
C LYS A 234 38.89 -19.27 -10.57
N ARG A 235 39.17 -19.40 -11.88
CA ARG A 235 39.95 -18.38 -12.62
C ARG A 235 39.13 -17.11 -12.85
N VAL A 236 37.84 -17.26 -13.13
CA VAL A 236 36.91 -16.14 -13.30
C VAL A 236 36.71 -15.43 -11.94
N VAL A 237 36.50 -16.20 -10.87
CA VAL A 237 36.40 -15.68 -9.50
C VAL A 237 37.63 -14.86 -9.12
N ALA A 238 38.85 -15.37 -9.36
CA ALA A 238 40.09 -14.64 -9.06
C ALA A 238 40.19 -13.30 -9.81
N SER A 239 39.72 -13.26 -11.06
CA SER A 239 39.68 -12.02 -11.86
C SER A 239 38.67 -11.01 -11.28
N ILE A 240 37.45 -11.46 -10.96
CA ILE A 240 36.38 -10.62 -10.38
C ILE A 240 36.83 -10.03 -9.04
N ILE A 241 37.32 -10.88 -8.15
CA ILE A 241 37.82 -10.46 -6.83
C ILE A 241 39.01 -9.49 -6.97
N GLY A 242 39.93 -9.78 -7.86
CA GLY A 242 41.08 -8.92 -8.14
C GLY A 242 40.68 -7.53 -8.64
N ASN A 243 39.64 -7.44 -9.48
CA ASN A 243 39.09 -6.18 -9.94
C ASN A 243 38.40 -5.42 -8.78
N LYS A 244 37.57 -6.09 -7.99
CA LYS A 244 36.85 -5.47 -6.87
C LYS A 244 37.82 -4.97 -5.78
N LEU A 245 38.88 -5.71 -5.50
CA LEU A 245 39.92 -5.27 -4.58
C LEU A 245 40.65 -4.00 -5.06
N ARG A 246 40.88 -3.85 -6.38
CA ARG A 246 41.48 -2.63 -6.96
C ARG A 246 40.51 -1.45 -6.82
N GLU A 247 39.23 -1.68 -7.13
CA GLU A 247 38.18 -0.70 -6.95
C GLU A 247 38.07 -0.23 -5.50
N PHE A 248 38.02 -1.14 -4.53
CA PHE A 248 37.96 -0.80 -3.11
C PHE A 248 39.18 -0.01 -2.61
N ARG A 249 40.38 -0.28 -3.14
CA ARG A 249 41.56 0.53 -2.82
C ARG A 249 41.41 1.97 -3.32
N LYS A 250 40.86 2.15 -4.50
CA LYS A 250 40.59 3.47 -5.06
C LYS A 250 39.52 4.21 -4.27
N CYS A 251 38.38 3.55 -4.01
CA CYS A 251 37.29 4.12 -3.22
C CYS A 251 37.73 4.50 -1.78
N GLU A 252 38.56 3.67 -1.14
CA GLU A 252 39.14 4.00 0.18
C GLU A 252 40.00 5.27 0.12
N ALA A 253 40.84 5.41 -0.89
CA ALA A 253 41.67 6.59 -1.08
C ALA A 253 40.85 7.85 -1.35
N ASP A 254 39.82 7.74 -2.21
CA ASP A 254 38.92 8.83 -2.54
C ASP A 254 38.11 9.26 -1.32
N LEU A 255 37.61 8.30 -0.51
CA LEU A 255 36.88 8.59 0.72
C LEU A 255 37.76 9.26 1.79
N ILE A 256 39.03 8.84 1.93
CA ILE A 256 39.97 9.50 2.81
C ILE A 256 40.24 10.94 2.36
N CYS A 257 40.36 11.19 1.04
CA CYS A 257 40.51 12.51 0.50
C CYS A 257 39.27 13.39 0.81
N PHE A 258 38.07 12.83 0.65
CA PHE A 258 36.80 13.49 1.02
C PHE A 258 36.77 13.88 2.49
N ILE A 259 37.11 12.95 3.41
CA ILE A 259 37.14 13.22 4.85
C ILE A 259 38.07 14.38 5.17
N LYS A 260 39.28 14.37 4.62
CA LYS A 260 40.28 15.44 4.85
C LYS A 260 39.84 16.80 4.34
N HIS A 261 39.02 16.84 3.27
CA HIS A 261 38.58 18.09 2.68
C HIS A 261 37.39 18.71 3.40
N TYR A 262 36.46 17.86 3.89
CA TYR A 262 35.16 18.32 4.41
C TYR A 262 34.99 18.18 5.92
N ALA A 263 35.92 17.54 6.64
CA ALA A 263 35.85 17.48 8.11
C ALA A 263 36.14 18.87 8.72
N GLU A 264 35.27 19.28 9.61
CA GLU A 264 35.37 20.58 10.31
C GLU A 264 36.46 20.61 11.37
N ASP A 265 36.89 19.45 11.87
CA ASP A 265 37.82 19.27 12.96
C ASP A 265 38.83 18.17 12.59
N GLU A 266 40.10 18.50 12.73
CA GLU A 266 41.25 17.61 12.39
C GLU A 266 41.23 16.31 13.20
N ARG A 267 40.87 16.38 14.47
CA ARG A 267 40.77 15.20 15.35
C ARG A 267 39.65 14.24 14.88
N LYS A 268 38.47 14.80 14.54
CA LYS A 268 37.37 14.01 13.98
C LYS A 268 37.71 13.40 12.62
N ALA A 269 38.45 14.13 11.81
CA ALA A 269 38.96 13.63 10.53
C ALA A 269 39.82 12.40 10.72
N GLU A 270 40.78 12.46 11.69
CA GLU A 270 41.65 11.31 11.99
C GLU A 270 40.86 10.09 12.48
N GLU A 271 39.90 10.28 13.41
CA GLU A 271 39.04 9.21 13.91
C GLU A 271 38.25 8.54 12.78
N LEU A 272 37.68 9.31 11.88
CA LEU A 272 36.94 8.82 10.71
C LEU A 272 37.84 8.08 9.72
N ILE A 273 39.03 8.58 9.46
CA ILE A 273 40.02 7.93 8.57
C ILE A 273 40.42 6.57 9.13
N ILE A 274 40.68 6.48 10.45
CA ILE A 274 41.01 5.21 11.12
C ILE A 274 39.84 4.23 10.96
N SER A 275 38.63 4.65 11.26
CA SER A 275 37.40 3.84 11.10
C SER A 275 37.22 3.37 9.67
N CYS A 276 37.35 4.26 8.68
CA CYS A 276 37.26 3.98 7.27
C CYS A 276 38.27 2.89 6.84
N LYS A 277 39.56 3.05 7.20
CA LYS A 277 40.61 2.07 6.90
C LYS A 277 40.32 0.70 7.50
N GLN A 278 39.84 0.66 8.76
CA GLN A 278 39.49 -0.60 9.44
C GLN A 278 38.35 -1.32 8.70
N ARG A 279 37.28 -0.60 8.36
CA ARG A 279 36.14 -1.18 7.64
C ARG A 279 36.51 -1.67 6.25
N TYR A 280 37.27 -0.92 5.46
CA TYR A 280 37.77 -1.38 4.16
C TYR A 280 38.76 -2.58 4.29
N ARG A 281 39.51 -2.65 5.36
CA ARG A 281 40.35 -3.84 5.62
C ARG A 281 39.51 -5.09 5.82
N ILE A 282 38.42 -5.00 6.59
CA ILE A 282 37.47 -6.10 6.80
C ILE A 282 36.78 -6.49 5.47
N LEU A 283 36.29 -5.52 4.71
CA LEU A 283 35.66 -5.77 3.42
C LEU A 283 36.60 -6.48 2.44
N LYS A 284 37.85 -6.02 2.35
CA LYS A 284 38.89 -6.65 1.51
C LYS A 284 39.26 -8.06 1.96
N TYR A 285 39.26 -8.31 3.28
CA TYR A 285 39.50 -9.64 3.85
C TYR A 285 38.33 -10.61 3.51
N ASN A 286 37.11 -10.16 3.60
CA ASN A 286 35.94 -10.97 3.32
C ASN A 286 35.81 -11.36 1.83
N LEU A 287 36.46 -10.64 0.93
CA LEU A 287 36.53 -10.94 -0.50
C LEU A 287 37.58 -12.00 -0.85
N LEU A 288 38.59 -12.24 0.02
CA LEU A 288 39.66 -13.20 -0.19
C LEU A 288 39.29 -14.59 0.30
#